data_13f8e1e3c7f5c2e544cd8079298000ad
#
_entry.id   13f8e1e3c7f5c2e544cd8079298000ad
#
_cell.length_a   1.000
_cell.length_b   1.000
_cell.length_c   1.000
_cell.angle_alpha   90.00
_cell.angle_beta   90.00
_cell.angle_gamma   90.00
#
_symmetry.space_group_name_H-M   'P 1'
#
loop_
_entity.id
_entity.type
_entity.pdbx_description
1 polymer ?
#
loop_
_entity_poly.entity_id
_entity_poly.type
_entity_poly.pdbx_seq_one_letter_code
_entity_poly.pdbx_strand_id
1 'polypeptide(L)'
;EWADYRNAVATAYRKSVKTDEKLATARDYDTAREASLDGPNIPVEVYDTLVDTVRENLDRLHRHADLKREAVGGDELRMWDLYVPLVEGEGPEIPYQDAKEYVVDAVAPLGEPYQQRVAEGLESRWVDVYETKGKQSGAYSGGTYDSQPYILLNYQEDVSSLFTLAHELGHSMHSELASDEQPYVYADYTIFVAEIASTVNETLLTHHLLDTVEDERFRRYILNEYLERFRSTLYRQTMFAEFEHRAHELSAEGEPLTGDRLDDLYHGLKSDYYEPAAVDDRIAREWMRIPHFYRSFYVFQYATGISAAVALVENIRDEGEPAAQRYRDFLSSGSRQYPLELLETAGVDMTDSAPIEAALSVYGDYLGEFASLT
;
A
#
# COMPACT_ATOMS: atom_id res chain seq x y z
N GLU A 1 -7.10 27.98 -6.62
CA GLU A 1 -7.62 27.17 -7.74
C GLU A 1 -8.64 26.13 -7.30
N TRP A 2 -8.29 25.15 -6.41
CA TRP A 2 -9.26 24.13 -5.98
C TRP A 2 -10.52 24.71 -5.34
N ALA A 3 -10.41 25.77 -4.55
CA ALA A 3 -11.54 26.46 -3.93
C ALA A 3 -12.58 26.96 -4.97
N ASP A 4 -12.15 27.31 -6.17
CA ASP A 4 -13.01 27.82 -7.24
C ASP A 4 -13.89 26.72 -7.84
N TYR A 5 -13.43 25.48 -7.76
CA TYR A 5 -14.14 24.28 -8.28
C TYR A 5 -14.90 23.51 -7.20
N ARG A 6 -14.84 23.92 -5.94
CA ARG A 6 -15.36 23.19 -4.79
C ARG A 6 -16.79 22.68 -4.99
N ASN A 7 -17.70 23.55 -5.37
CA ASN A 7 -19.11 23.19 -5.57
C ASN A 7 -19.31 22.21 -6.74
N ALA A 8 -18.50 22.32 -7.77
CA ALA A 8 -18.56 21.41 -8.92
C ALA A 8 -18.06 20.01 -8.52
N VAL A 9 -16.92 19.92 -7.83
CA VAL A 9 -16.35 18.64 -7.36
C VAL A 9 -17.25 18.00 -6.31
N ALA A 10 -17.77 18.77 -5.33
CA ALA A 10 -18.72 18.26 -4.34
C ALA A 10 -20.01 17.74 -5.00
N THR A 11 -20.48 18.41 -6.06
CA THR A 11 -21.66 17.95 -6.81
C THR A 11 -21.35 16.66 -7.56
N ALA A 12 -20.17 16.54 -8.18
CA ALA A 12 -19.75 15.33 -8.89
C ALA A 12 -19.65 14.15 -7.91
N TYR A 13 -18.95 14.33 -6.79
CA TYR A 13 -18.79 13.28 -5.77
C TYR A 13 -20.13 12.84 -5.17
N ARG A 14 -20.98 13.79 -4.76
CA ARG A 14 -22.34 13.49 -4.30
C ARG A 14 -23.16 12.69 -5.31
N LYS A 15 -22.97 12.95 -6.62
CA LYS A 15 -23.69 12.20 -7.67
C LYS A 15 -23.13 10.80 -7.83
N SER A 16 -21.82 10.61 -7.67
CA SER A 16 -21.20 9.29 -7.61
C SER A 16 -21.80 8.47 -6.46
N VAL A 17 -21.70 8.97 -5.23
CA VAL A 17 -22.26 8.32 -4.02
C VAL A 17 -23.73 7.93 -4.22
N LYS A 18 -24.57 8.85 -4.72
CA LYS A 18 -25.99 8.55 -5.01
C LYS A 18 -26.20 7.54 -6.11
N THR A 19 -25.28 7.42 -7.04
CA THR A 19 -25.35 6.37 -8.07
C THR A 19 -25.09 5.01 -7.45
N ASP A 20 -24.07 4.92 -6.58
CA ASP A 20 -23.72 3.69 -5.87
C ASP A 20 -24.86 3.21 -4.99
N GLU A 21 -25.47 4.10 -4.18
CA GLU A 21 -26.66 3.79 -3.37
C GLU A 21 -27.83 3.25 -4.21
N LYS A 22 -28.11 3.89 -5.35
CA LYS A 22 -29.21 3.45 -6.22
C LYS A 22 -28.94 2.12 -6.89
N LEU A 23 -27.69 1.87 -7.28
CA LEU A 23 -27.29 0.60 -7.86
C LEU A 23 -27.34 -0.52 -6.81
N ALA A 24 -26.93 -0.26 -5.57
CA ALA A 24 -27.06 -1.18 -4.46
C ALA A 24 -28.53 -1.53 -4.22
N THR A 25 -29.39 -0.53 -4.04
CA THR A 25 -30.83 -0.72 -3.86
C THR A 25 -31.48 -1.48 -5.02
N ALA A 26 -31.11 -1.16 -6.27
CA ALA A 26 -31.67 -1.85 -7.45
C ALA A 26 -31.24 -3.31 -7.58
N ARG A 27 -30.21 -3.73 -6.85
CA ARG A 27 -29.66 -5.09 -6.80
C ARG A 27 -29.91 -5.80 -5.48
N ASP A 28 -30.79 -5.23 -4.63
CA ASP A 28 -31.19 -5.77 -3.32
C ASP A 28 -30.05 -5.89 -2.30
N TYR A 29 -29.03 -5.03 -2.36
CA TYR A 29 -28.02 -4.86 -1.30
C TYR A 29 -28.49 -3.82 -0.27
N ASP A 30 -28.13 -4.04 0.98
CA ASP A 30 -28.46 -3.11 2.07
C ASP A 30 -27.68 -1.81 1.98
N THR A 31 -26.43 -1.86 1.53
CA THR A 31 -25.53 -0.70 1.42
C THR A 31 -24.73 -0.68 0.11
N ALA A 32 -24.26 0.50 -0.29
CA ALA A 32 -23.35 0.65 -1.42
C ALA A 32 -22.02 -0.08 -1.16
N ARG A 33 -21.56 -0.11 0.10
CA ARG A 33 -20.35 -0.83 0.51
C ARG A 33 -20.50 -2.34 0.31
N GLU A 34 -21.57 -2.94 0.80
CA GLU A 34 -21.87 -4.35 0.57
C GLU A 34 -21.89 -4.68 -0.93
N ALA A 35 -22.61 -3.89 -1.73
CA ALA A 35 -22.68 -4.08 -3.17
C ALA A 35 -21.32 -4.02 -3.88
N SER A 36 -20.39 -3.18 -3.38
CA SER A 36 -19.04 -3.07 -3.93
C SER A 36 -18.15 -4.24 -3.54
N LEU A 37 -18.31 -4.77 -2.33
CA LEU A 37 -17.50 -5.85 -1.79
C LEU A 37 -17.98 -7.25 -2.21
N ASP A 38 -19.21 -7.38 -2.73
CA ASP A 38 -19.79 -8.66 -3.16
C ASP A 38 -19.02 -9.30 -4.33
N GLY A 39 -18.61 -8.50 -5.31
CA GLY A 39 -17.88 -9.01 -6.48
C GLY A 39 -16.63 -9.83 -6.13
N PRO A 40 -15.71 -9.32 -5.31
CA PRO A 40 -14.57 -10.06 -4.79
C PRO A 40 -14.90 -10.98 -3.60
N ASN A 41 -16.16 -11.10 -3.19
CA ASN A 41 -16.62 -11.88 -2.05
C ASN A 41 -15.91 -11.50 -0.73
N ILE A 42 -15.84 -10.21 -0.45
CA ILE A 42 -15.22 -9.68 0.77
C ILE A 42 -16.34 -9.29 1.75
N PRO A 43 -16.42 -9.91 2.94
CA PRO A 43 -17.34 -9.50 3.98
C PRO A 43 -17.11 -8.05 4.43
N VAL A 44 -18.17 -7.34 4.78
CA VAL A 44 -18.07 -5.94 5.24
C VAL A 44 -17.24 -5.80 6.51
N GLU A 45 -17.19 -6.85 7.32
CA GLU A 45 -16.42 -6.94 8.55
C GLU A 45 -14.91 -6.76 8.33
N VAL A 46 -14.38 -7.17 7.18
CA VAL A 46 -12.96 -6.93 6.82
C VAL A 46 -12.65 -5.44 6.76
N TYR A 47 -13.58 -4.67 6.22
CA TYR A 47 -13.45 -3.22 6.15
C TYR A 47 -13.55 -2.57 7.52
N ASP A 48 -14.52 -2.99 8.34
CA ASP A 48 -14.73 -2.47 9.68
C ASP A 48 -13.53 -2.82 10.58
N THR A 49 -13.07 -4.07 10.57
CA THR A 49 -11.89 -4.53 11.31
C THR A 49 -10.64 -3.69 10.95
N LEU A 50 -10.44 -3.39 9.66
CA LEU A 50 -9.32 -2.54 9.23
C LEU A 50 -9.42 -1.14 9.85
N VAL A 51 -10.56 -0.48 9.70
CA VAL A 51 -10.73 0.91 10.18
C VAL A 51 -10.59 0.98 11.68
N ASP A 52 -11.26 0.07 12.41
CA ASP A 52 -11.24 0.05 13.88
C ASP A 52 -9.83 -0.23 14.42
N THR A 53 -9.16 -1.26 13.91
CA THR A 53 -7.80 -1.61 14.35
C THR A 53 -6.79 -0.50 14.09
N VAL A 54 -6.85 0.16 12.93
CA VAL A 54 -5.96 1.28 12.62
C VAL A 54 -6.26 2.47 13.52
N ARG A 55 -7.54 2.79 13.78
CA ARG A 55 -7.92 3.88 14.70
C ARG A 55 -7.45 3.65 16.13
N GLU A 56 -7.53 2.42 16.62
CA GLU A 56 -7.05 2.05 17.96
C GLU A 56 -5.52 2.17 18.10
N ASN A 57 -4.79 2.27 16.99
CA ASN A 57 -3.33 2.33 16.92
C ASN A 57 -2.80 3.63 16.28
N LEU A 58 -3.55 4.73 16.34
CA LEU A 58 -3.10 6.04 15.82
C LEU A 58 -1.94 6.65 16.61
N ASP A 59 -1.75 6.26 17.86
CA ASP A 59 -0.66 6.71 18.72
C ASP A 59 0.73 6.49 18.07
N ARG A 60 0.90 5.42 17.28
CA ARG A 60 2.12 5.15 16.51
C ARG A 60 2.33 6.15 15.37
N LEU A 61 1.25 6.50 14.65
CA LEU A 61 1.30 7.55 13.63
C LEU A 61 1.57 8.93 14.25
N HIS A 62 0.94 9.22 15.40
CA HIS A 62 1.19 10.44 16.16
C HIS A 62 2.66 10.54 16.60
N ARG A 63 3.24 9.42 17.06
CA ARG A 63 4.67 9.37 17.37
C ARG A 63 5.56 9.65 16.15
N HIS A 64 5.20 9.12 14.96
CA HIS A 64 5.91 9.44 13.72
C HIS A 64 5.81 10.94 13.38
N ALA A 65 4.63 11.53 13.54
CA ALA A 65 4.43 12.98 13.35
C ALA A 65 5.26 13.81 14.36
N ASP A 66 5.40 13.37 15.60
CA ASP A 66 6.27 13.99 16.59
C ASP A 66 7.75 13.98 16.17
N LEU A 67 8.25 12.85 15.66
CA LEU A 67 9.62 12.78 15.10
C LEU A 67 9.81 13.73 13.92
N LYS A 68 8.79 13.86 13.05
CA LYS A 68 8.82 14.85 11.96
C LYS A 68 8.89 16.28 12.51
N ARG A 69 8.12 16.60 13.54
CA ARG A 69 8.14 17.93 14.19
C ARG A 69 9.52 18.22 14.79
N GLU A 70 10.12 17.25 15.47
CA GLU A 70 11.47 17.36 16.03
C GLU A 70 12.52 17.60 14.93
N ALA A 71 12.46 16.84 13.81
CA ALA A 71 13.38 16.96 12.69
C ALA A 71 13.26 18.31 11.95
N VAL A 72 12.05 18.83 11.77
CA VAL A 72 11.82 20.14 11.13
C VAL A 72 12.24 21.31 12.03
N GLY A 73 12.30 21.08 13.36
CA GLY A 73 12.76 22.09 14.35
C GLY A 73 11.83 23.27 14.52
N GLY A 74 10.54 23.10 14.24
CA GLY A 74 9.50 24.12 14.37
C GLY A 74 8.64 23.98 15.63
N ASP A 75 8.03 25.08 16.06
CA ASP A 75 7.04 25.06 17.16
C ASP A 75 5.73 24.38 16.75
N GLU A 76 5.41 24.36 15.44
CA GLU A 76 4.19 23.80 14.87
C GLU A 76 4.53 22.94 13.66
N LEU A 77 4.04 21.70 13.64
CA LEU A 77 4.12 20.81 12.47
C LEU A 77 2.93 21.11 11.55
N ARG A 78 3.20 21.33 10.27
CA ARG A 78 2.19 21.52 9.24
C ARG A 78 2.01 20.23 8.42
N MET A 79 0.86 20.05 7.79
CA MET A 79 0.58 18.86 6.98
C MET A 79 1.58 18.63 5.83
N TRP A 80 2.17 19.68 5.28
CA TRP A 80 3.22 19.54 4.24
C TRP A 80 4.59 19.19 4.81
N ASP A 81 4.84 19.45 6.10
CA ASP A 81 6.10 19.09 6.77
C ASP A 81 6.20 17.57 6.97
N LEU A 82 5.07 16.86 6.99
CA LEU A 82 5.03 15.39 7.02
C LEU A 82 5.71 14.74 5.81
N TYR A 83 5.88 15.46 4.71
CA TYR A 83 6.57 14.98 3.50
C TYR A 83 8.07 15.28 3.51
N VAL A 84 8.57 15.99 4.50
CA VAL A 84 10.02 16.20 4.67
C VAL A 84 10.65 14.89 5.13
N PRO A 85 11.71 14.40 4.46
CA PRO A 85 12.43 13.22 4.92
C PRO A 85 12.96 13.43 6.34
N LEU A 86 12.95 12.38 7.15
CA LEU A 86 13.54 12.40 8.49
C LEU A 86 15.07 12.35 8.46
N VAL A 87 15.66 12.09 7.30
CA VAL A 87 17.12 11.99 7.11
C VAL A 87 17.62 13.18 6.27
N GLU A 88 18.61 13.91 6.80
CA GLU A 88 19.19 15.05 6.10
C GLU A 88 20.20 14.62 5.03
N GLY A 89 20.24 15.40 3.94
CA GLY A 89 21.21 15.26 2.85
C GLY A 89 20.77 14.27 1.78
N GLU A 90 21.68 13.97 0.85
CA GLU A 90 21.43 12.98 -0.21
C GLU A 90 21.63 11.56 0.32
N GLY A 91 20.74 10.64 -0.07
CA GLY A 91 20.84 9.21 0.26
C GLY A 91 22.11 8.57 -0.32
N PRO A 92 22.37 7.29 0.03
CA PRO A 92 23.43 6.55 -0.63
C PRO A 92 23.10 6.39 -2.12
N GLU A 93 24.13 6.50 -2.96
CA GLU A 93 24.03 6.11 -4.37
C GLU A 93 23.99 4.57 -4.46
N ILE A 94 22.99 4.04 -5.14
CA ILE A 94 22.80 2.60 -5.33
C ILE A 94 22.79 2.30 -6.82
N PRO A 95 23.96 1.98 -7.42
CA PRO A 95 24.02 1.57 -8.82
C PRO A 95 23.07 0.41 -9.14
N TYR A 96 22.50 0.40 -10.33
CA TYR A 96 21.53 -0.65 -10.70
C TYR A 96 22.07 -2.07 -10.54
N GLN A 97 23.40 -2.27 -10.74
CA GLN A 97 24.04 -3.56 -10.55
C GLN A 97 23.94 -4.02 -9.08
N ASP A 98 24.22 -3.10 -8.13
CA ASP A 98 24.15 -3.38 -6.69
C ASP A 98 22.69 -3.61 -6.27
N ALA A 99 21.77 -2.85 -6.85
CA ALA A 99 20.33 -3.05 -6.61
C ALA A 99 19.84 -4.44 -7.01
N LYS A 100 20.34 -5.01 -8.12
CA LYS A 100 20.04 -6.39 -8.51
C LYS A 100 20.49 -7.39 -7.45
N GLU A 101 21.70 -7.22 -6.92
CA GLU A 101 22.25 -8.09 -5.89
C GLU A 101 21.42 -8.00 -4.61
N TYR A 102 21.10 -6.81 -4.13
CA TYR A 102 20.25 -6.63 -2.95
C TYR A 102 18.86 -7.29 -3.11
N VAL A 103 18.21 -7.14 -4.26
CA VAL A 103 16.87 -7.71 -4.46
C VAL A 103 16.93 -9.24 -4.56
N VAL A 104 17.93 -9.80 -5.27
CA VAL A 104 18.09 -11.26 -5.38
C VAL A 104 18.37 -11.88 -4.01
N ASP A 105 19.23 -11.25 -3.20
CA ASP A 105 19.54 -11.75 -1.87
C ASP A 105 18.35 -11.62 -0.92
N ALA A 106 17.60 -10.53 -1.02
CA ALA A 106 16.42 -10.27 -0.19
C ALA A 106 15.31 -11.32 -0.35
N VAL A 107 15.13 -11.87 -1.56
CA VAL A 107 14.09 -12.87 -1.83
C VAL A 107 14.52 -14.32 -1.54
N ALA A 108 15.74 -14.55 -1.04
CA ALA A 108 16.23 -15.88 -0.67
C ALA A 108 15.29 -16.67 0.27
N PRO A 109 14.59 -16.04 1.26
CA PRO A 109 13.62 -16.76 2.10
C PRO A 109 12.45 -17.38 1.33
N LEU A 110 12.17 -16.90 0.10
CA LEU A 110 11.12 -17.46 -0.77
C LEU A 110 11.56 -18.77 -1.50
N GLY A 111 12.78 -19.25 -1.25
CA GLY A 111 13.33 -20.48 -1.79
C GLY A 111 14.11 -20.30 -3.10
N GLU A 112 15.03 -21.25 -3.32
CA GLU A 112 15.97 -21.21 -4.46
C GLU A 112 15.29 -21.06 -5.84
N PRO A 113 14.16 -21.74 -6.15
CA PRO A 113 13.50 -21.58 -7.46
C PRO A 113 12.99 -20.15 -7.71
N TYR A 114 12.42 -19.50 -6.69
CA TYR A 114 11.95 -18.11 -6.79
C TYR A 114 13.13 -17.15 -6.96
N GLN A 115 14.15 -17.28 -6.13
CA GLN A 115 15.36 -16.45 -6.17
C GLN A 115 16.08 -16.56 -7.53
N GLN A 116 16.24 -17.79 -8.03
CA GLN A 116 16.87 -18.02 -9.33
C GLN A 116 16.07 -17.36 -10.46
N ARG A 117 14.74 -17.44 -10.41
CA ARG A 117 13.89 -16.86 -11.46
C ARG A 117 13.95 -15.32 -11.46
N VAL A 118 14.00 -14.69 -10.28
CA VAL A 118 14.25 -13.24 -10.16
C VAL A 118 15.61 -12.87 -10.76
N ALA A 119 16.66 -13.61 -10.45
CA ALA A 119 17.99 -13.38 -10.99
C ALA A 119 18.04 -13.51 -12.53
N GLU A 120 17.39 -14.54 -13.09
CA GLU A 120 17.27 -14.74 -14.54
C GLU A 120 16.51 -13.60 -15.21
N GLY A 121 15.42 -13.13 -14.60
CA GLY A 121 14.64 -11.97 -15.07
C GLY A 121 15.47 -10.69 -15.14
N LEU A 122 16.24 -10.42 -14.10
CA LEU A 122 17.12 -9.24 -14.00
C LEU A 122 18.30 -9.29 -14.99
N GLU A 123 18.81 -10.47 -15.35
CA GLU A 123 19.88 -10.65 -16.34
C GLU A 123 19.34 -10.74 -17.78
N SER A 124 18.05 -10.88 -17.96
CA SER A 124 17.38 -10.95 -19.26
C SER A 124 16.83 -9.57 -19.70
N ARG A 125 15.75 -9.57 -20.45
CA ARG A 125 15.14 -8.34 -20.97
C ARG A 125 13.82 -7.98 -20.28
N TRP A 126 13.66 -8.32 -19.01
CA TRP A 126 12.46 -7.94 -18.27
C TRP A 126 12.40 -6.43 -18.01
N VAL A 127 13.56 -5.80 -17.72
CA VAL A 127 13.60 -4.44 -17.17
C VAL A 127 14.12 -3.44 -18.19
N ASP A 128 13.29 -2.43 -18.51
CA ASP A 128 13.69 -1.19 -19.18
C ASP A 128 14.03 -0.16 -18.10
N VAL A 129 15.32 0.02 -17.82
CA VAL A 129 15.85 0.56 -16.56
C VAL A 129 15.80 2.09 -16.50
N TYR A 130 16.42 2.77 -17.49
CA TYR A 130 16.73 4.19 -17.37
C TYR A 130 15.74 5.10 -18.07
N GLU A 131 15.66 6.33 -17.59
CA GLU A 131 14.89 7.39 -18.22
C GLU A 131 15.40 7.67 -19.65
N THR A 132 14.47 7.83 -20.57
CA THR A 132 14.77 8.22 -21.94
C THR A 132 13.73 9.21 -22.46
N LYS A 133 14.09 9.98 -23.50
CA LYS A 133 13.19 10.96 -24.10
C LYS A 133 11.91 10.31 -24.65
N GLY A 134 10.78 10.70 -24.09
CA GLY A 134 9.46 10.20 -24.47
C GLY A 134 9.00 8.95 -23.75
N LYS A 135 9.82 8.41 -22.85
CA LYS A 135 9.43 7.34 -21.92
C LYS A 135 8.42 7.89 -20.90
N GLN A 136 7.42 7.09 -20.58
CA GLN A 136 6.44 7.44 -19.55
C GLN A 136 7.12 7.48 -18.17
N SER A 137 6.73 8.45 -17.35
CA SER A 137 7.19 8.54 -15.96
C SER A 137 6.56 7.46 -15.07
N GLY A 138 7.19 7.18 -13.93
CA GLY A 138 6.76 6.16 -12.98
C GLY A 138 7.39 4.80 -13.27
N ALA A 139 6.81 3.77 -12.69
CA ALA A 139 7.18 2.38 -12.88
C ALA A 139 5.93 1.51 -13.01
N TYR A 140 6.02 0.41 -13.72
CA TYR A 140 5.00 -0.62 -13.75
C TYR A 140 5.54 -1.95 -14.28
N SER A 141 4.98 -3.03 -13.81
CA SER A 141 5.12 -4.37 -14.38
C SER A 141 3.93 -4.70 -15.26
N GLY A 142 4.15 -5.41 -16.35
CA GLY A 142 3.10 -5.86 -17.26
C GLY A 142 3.60 -6.99 -18.15
N GLY A 143 2.67 -7.60 -18.87
CA GLY A 143 2.96 -8.72 -19.76
C GLY A 143 1.68 -9.26 -20.36
N THR A 144 1.78 -10.39 -21.00
CA THR A 144 0.64 -11.18 -21.46
C THR A 144 0.86 -12.65 -21.07
N TYR A 145 -0.21 -13.41 -21.04
CA TYR A 145 -0.17 -14.83 -20.64
C TYR A 145 0.95 -15.66 -21.31
N ASP A 146 1.21 -15.43 -22.60
CA ASP A 146 2.22 -16.17 -23.36
C ASP A 146 3.58 -15.43 -23.45
N SER A 147 3.80 -14.38 -22.65
CA SER A 147 5.05 -13.62 -22.66
C SER A 147 5.71 -13.57 -21.29
N GLN A 148 7.01 -13.36 -21.28
CA GLN A 148 7.70 -12.98 -20.06
C GLN A 148 7.14 -11.66 -19.50
N PRO A 149 7.31 -11.35 -18.22
CA PRO A 149 7.04 -10.04 -17.68
C PRO A 149 7.92 -8.94 -18.30
N TYR A 150 7.41 -7.71 -18.30
CA TYR A 150 8.16 -6.51 -18.70
C TYR A 150 7.97 -5.44 -17.63
N ILE A 151 9.08 -4.88 -17.20
CA ILE A 151 9.12 -3.83 -16.17
C ILE A 151 9.61 -2.54 -16.82
N LEU A 152 8.81 -1.47 -16.72
CA LEU A 152 9.26 -0.12 -17.02
C LEU A 152 9.72 0.53 -15.73
N LEU A 153 10.95 1.02 -15.69
CA LEU A 153 11.51 1.83 -14.61
C LEU A 153 12.02 3.17 -15.13
N ASN A 154 12.24 4.10 -14.22
CA ASN A 154 13.04 5.30 -14.39
C ASN A 154 14.02 5.38 -13.23
N TYR A 155 14.99 4.44 -13.21
CA TYR A 155 15.91 4.22 -12.11
C TYR A 155 16.85 5.40 -11.89
N GLN A 156 16.94 5.91 -10.65
CA GLN A 156 17.69 7.13 -10.28
C GLN A 156 18.89 6.86 -9.36
N GLU A 157 19.29 5.62 -9.19
CA GLU A 157 20.40 5.18 -8.33
C GLU A 157 20.26 5.59 -6.86
N ASP A 158 19.02 5.60 -6.36
CA ASP A 158 18.67 5.92 -4.99
C ASP A 158 17.89 4.81 -4.29
N VAL A 159 17.66 4.96 -2.97
CA VAL A 159 16.94 3.97 -2.14
C VAL A 159 15.51 3.78 -2.66
N SER A 160 14.83 4.84 -3.05
CA SER A 160 13.45 4.75 -3.55
C SER A 160 13.35 3.93 -4.83
N SER A 161 14.32 4.09 -5.75
CA SER A 161 14.41 3.31 -6.98
C SER A 161 14.73 1.82 -6.73
N LEU A 162 15.55 1.51 -5.71
CA LEU A 162 15.79 0.14 -5.27
C LEU A 162 14.50 -0.53 -4.80
N PHE A 163 13.72 0.15 -3.94
CA PHE A 163 12.42 -0.36 -3.49
C PHE A 163 11.42 -0.50 -4.63
N THR A 164 11.41 0.43 -5.57
CA THR A 164 10.58 0.36 -6.77
C THR A 164 10.93 -0.87 -7.62
N LEU A 165 12.21 -1.20 -7.80
CA LEU A 165 12.64 -2.42 -8.50
C LEU A 165 12.12 -3.67 -7.81
N ALA A 166 12.23 -3.78 -6.48
CA ALA A 166 11.73 -4.90 -5.71
C ALA A 166 10.20 -5.05 -5.84
N HIS A 167 9.48 -3.91 -5.81
CA HIS A 167 8.03 -3.83 -6.00
C HIS A 167 7.60 -4.42 -7.35
N GLU A 168 8.16 -3.90 -8.44
CA GLU A 168 7.79 -4.34 -9.79
C GLU A 168 8.17 -5.80 -10.08
N LEU A 169 9.26 -6.28 -9.47
CA LEU A 169 9.62 -7.70 -9.52
C LEU A 169 8.60 -8.58 -8.78
N GLY A 170 8.01 -8.11 -7.68
CA GLY A 170 6.93 -8.81 -7.01
C GLY A 170 5.72 -9.04 -7.91
N HIS A 171 5.27 -8.00 -8.60
CA HIS A 171 4.21 -8.12 -9.62
C HIS A 171 4.60 -9.06 -10.76
N SER A 172 5.84 -8.96 -11.25
CA SER A 172 6.35 -9.80 -12.34
C SER A 172 6.32 -11.28 -11.96
N MET A 173 6.80 -11.62 -10.78
CA MET A 173 6.80 -12.98 -10.26
C MET A 173 5.40 -13.52 -10.03
N HIS A 174 4.48 -12.70 -9.51
CA HIS A 174 3.08 -13.08 -9.35
C HIS A 174 2.44 -13.44 -10.69
N SER A 175 2.59 -12.56 -11.68
CA SER A 175 2.02 -12.76 -13.02
C SER A 175 2.63 -14.00 -13.72
N GLU A 176 3.93 -14.21 -13.58
CA GLU A 176 4.61 -15.35 -14.19
C GLU A 176 4.20 -16.67 -13.55
N LEU A 177 4.24 -16.77 -12.22
CA LEU A 177 3.85 -17.99 -11.51
C LEU A 177 2.37 -18.35 -11.73
N ALA A 178 1.49 -17.34 -11.76
CA ALA A 178 0.08 -17.56 -12.08
C ALA A 178 -0.10 -18.03 -13.54
N SER A 179 0.62 -17.46 -14.50
CA SER A 179 0.54 -17.85 -15.91
C SER A 179 1.11 -19.24 -16.18
N ASP A 180 2.15 -19.63 -15.46
CA ASP A 180 2.77 -20.97 -15.61
C ASP A 180 1.87 -22.09 -15.07
N GLU A 181 1.13 -21.86 -13.98
CA GLU A 181 0.34 -22.90 -13.31
C GLU A 181 -1.15 -22.87 -13.68
N GLN A 182 -1.69 -21.73 -14.09
CA GLN A 182 -3.11 -21.58 -14.35
C GLN A 182 -3.40 -21.57 -15.88
N PRO A 183 -4.54 -22.13 -16.32
CA PRO A 183 -5.01 -21.89 -17.67
C PRO A 183 -5.36 -20.40 -17.87
N TYR A 184 -5.27 -19.93 -19.10
CA TYR A 184 -5.48 -18.53 -19.48
C TYR A 184 -6.65 -17.82 -18.77
N VAL A 185 -7.77 -18.53 -18.59
CA VAL A 185 -9.00 -17.95 -17.96
C VAL A 185 -8.88 -17.72 -16.46
N TYR A 186 -7.86 -18.28 -15.80
CA TYR A 186 -7.61 -18.16 -14.37
C TYR A 186 -6.23 -17.56 -14.04
N ALA A 187 -5.41 -17.24 -15.03
CA ALA A 187 -4.07 -16.72 -14.81
C ALA A 187 -4.03 -15.27 -14.29
N ASP A 188 -5.11 -14.51 -14.50
CA ASP A 188 -5.25 -13.17 -13.93
C ASP A 188 -5.65 -13.25 -12.44
N TYR A 189 -5.46 -12.16 -11.70
CA TYR A 189 -5.78 -12.08 -10.29
C TYR A 189 -6.37 -10.71 -9.94
N THR A 190 -7.12 -10.66 -8.82
CA THR A 190 -7.79 -9.43 -8.41
C THR A 190 -6.82 -8.42 -7.82
N ILE A 191 -7.18 -7.14 -7.91
CA ILE A 191 -6.38 -6.04 -7.32
C ILE A 191 -6.18 -6.21 -5.81
N PHE A 192 -7.10 -6.87 -5.12
CA PHE A 192 -7.00 -7.14 -3.69
C PHE A 192 -5.72 -7.91 -3.31
N VAL A 193 -5.27 -8.82 -4.18
CA VAL A 193 -4.05 -9.63 -3.96
C VAL A 193 -2.85 -9.13 -4.75
N ALA A 194 -3.05 -8.28 -5.75
CA ALA A 194 -1.99 -7.82 -6.64
C ALA A 194 -0.84 -7.13 -5.89
N GLU A 195 -1.18 -6.21 -4.98
CA GLU A 195 -0.19 -5.43 -4.23
C GLU A 195 0.49 -6.23 -3.10
N ILE A 196 -0.01 -7.41 -2.78
CA ILE A 196 0.60 -8.25 -1.75
C ILE A 196 1.96 -8.75 -2.22
N ALA A 197 2.07 -9.20 -3.45
CA ALA A 197 3.31 -9.73 -4.00
C ALA A 197 4.42 -8.66 -4.05
N SER A 198 4.09 -7.47 -4.51
CA SER A 198 5.02 -6.33 -4.55
C SER A 198 5.48 -5.93 -3.15
N THR A 199 4.53 -5.83 -2.20
CA THR A 199 4.81 -5.44 -0.82
C THR A 199 5.58 -6.51 -0.03
N VAL A 200 5.37 -7.80 -0.31
CA VAL A 200 6.20 -8.89 0.26
C VAL A 200 7.66 -8.72 -0.15
N ASN A 201 7.95 -8.48 -1.42
CA ASN A 201 9.31 -8.25 -1.88
C ASN A 201 9.96 -7.03 -1.22
N GLU A 202 9.21 -5.92 -1.06
CA GLU A 202 9.70 -4.73 -0.37
C GLU A 202 9.96 -4.97 1.11
N THR A 203 9.08 -5.73 1.77
CA THR A 203 9.24 -6.07 3.18
C THR A 203 10.45 -6.97 3.40
N LEU A 204 10.64 -7.98 2.56
CA LEU A 204 11.83 -8.84 2.57
C LEU A 204 13.11 -8.03 2.30
N LEU A 205 13.07 -7.10 1.34
CA LEU A 205 14.19 -6.19 1.07
C LEU A 205 14.52 -5.33 2.28
N THR A 206 13.52 -4.78 2.95
CA THR A 206 13.71 -4.00 4.18
C THR A 206 14.43 -4.80 5.25
N HIS A 207 13.95 -6.01 5.54
CA HIS A 207 14.59 -6.89 6.52
C HIS A 207 16.02 -7.25 6.12
N HIS A 208 16.24 -7.66 4.86
CA HIS A 208 17.58 -8.00 4.36
C HIS A 208 18.56 -6.84 4.51
N LEU A 209 18.16 -5.64 4.11
CA LEU A 209 19.02 -4.46 4.22
C LEU A 209 19.29 -4.09 5.68
N LEU A 210 18.31 -4.14 6.55
CA LEU A 210 18.50 -3.87 7.98
C LEU A 210 19.36 -4.94 8.68
N ASP A 211 19.35 -6.18 8.21
CA ASP A 211 20.19 -7.25 8.76
C ASP A 211 21.65 -7.20 8.25
N THR A 212 21.90 -6.63 7.06
CA THR A 212 23.21 -6.68 6.39
C THR A 212 23.96 -5.34 6.31
N VAL A 213 23.23 -4.21 6.33
CA VAL A 213 23.82 -2.87 6.24
C VAL A 213 24.31 -2.41 7.62
N GLU A 214 25.63 -2.14 7.75
CA GLU A 214 26.25 -1.64 8.99
C GLU A 214 26.24 -0.10 9.06
N ASP A 215 26.16 0.60 7.92
CA ASP A 215 26.19 2.06 7.85
C ASP A 215 24.89 2.64 8.44
N GLU A 216 25.00 3.35 9.57
CA GLU A 216 23.87 3.93 10.32
C GLU A 216 23.07 4.92 9.46
N ARG A 217 23.74 5.68 8.57
CA ARG A 217 23.07 6.64 7.72
C ARG A 217 22.23 5.92 6.67
N PHE A 218 22.74 4.86 6.06
CA PHE A 218 21.97 4.05 5.13
C PHE A 218 20.79 3.36 5.83
N ARG A 219 20.99 2.80 7.04
CA ARG A 219 19.91 2.25 7.86
C ARG A 219 18.78 3.25 8.10
N ARG A 220 19.12 4.51 8.43
CA ARG A 220 18.11 5.58 8.60
C ARG A 220 17.34 5.87 7.30
N TYR A 221 17.95 5.81 6.12
CA TYR A 221 17.26 5.96 4.85
C TYR A 221 16.29 4.80 4.59
N ILE A 222 16.70 3.55 4.84
CA ILE A 222 15.86 2.36 4.70
C ILE A 222 14.63 2.46 5.62
N LEU A 223 14.85 2.77 6.90
CA LEU A 223 13.78 2.93 7.88
C LEU A 223 12.83 4.08 7.48
N ASN A 224 13.36 5.23 7.07
CA ASN A 224 12.54 6.35 6.62
C ASN A 224 11.64 5.96 5.43
N GLU A 225 12.20 5.29 4.41
CA GLU A 225 11.44 4.84 3.24
C GLU A 225 10.29 3.90 3.65
N TYR A 226 10.57 2.93 4.51
CA TYR A 226 9.57 1.97 4.96
C TYR A 226 8.50 2.60 5.86
N LEU A 227 8.88 3.49 6.78
CA LEU A 227 7.94 4.24 7.63
C LEU A 227 7.02 5.15 6.80
N GLU A 228 7.55 5.82 5.78
CA GLU A 228 6.75 6.63 4.85
C GLU A 228 5.75 5.77 4.06
N ARG A 229 6.13 4.56 3.70
CA ARG A 229 5.25 3.60 3.03
C ARG A 229 4.08 3.19 3.93
N PHE A 230 4.32 2.86 5.20
CA PHE A 230 3.24 2.62 6.15
C PHE A 230 2.31 3.82 6.31
N ARG A 231 2.89 5.01 6.47
CA ARG A 231 2.11 6.25 6.59
C ARG A 231 1.21 6.49 5.39
N SER A 232 1.72 6.24 4.17
CA SER A 232 0.99 6.51 2.92
C SER A 232 0.05 5.38 2.51
N THR A 233 0.39 4.13 2.77
CA THR A 233 -0.33 2.95 2.27
C THR A 233 -1.23 2.32 3.33
N LEU A 234 -0.85 2.31 4.60
CA LEU A 234 -1.72 1.82 5.67
C LEU A 234 -2.60 2.95 6.22
N TYR A 235 -2.02 3.92 6.91
CA TYR A 235 -2.79 4.94 7.63
C TYR A 235 -3.58 5.89 6.73
N ARG A 236 -2.94 6.43 5.69
CA ARG A 236 -3.62 7.37 4.79
C ARG A 236 -4.73 6.72 3.99
N GLN A 237 -4.54 5.48 3.53
CA GLN A 237 -5.57 4.79 2.76
C GLN A 237 -6.73 4.34 3.65
N THR A 238 -6.46 3.96 4.91
CA THR A 238 -7.54 3.70 5.89
C THR A 238 -8.33 4.97 6.20
N MET A 239 -7.67 6.11 6.38
CA MET A 239 -8.37 7.39 6.54
C MET A 239 -9.24 7.74 5.33
N PHE A 240 -8.77 7.46 4.11
CA PHE A 240 -9.56 7.65 2.89
C PHE A 240 -10.76 6.70 2.84
N ALA A 241 -10.56 5.44 3.22
CA ALA A 241 -11.64 4.47 3.34
C ALA A 241 -12.69 4.96 4.34
N GLU A 242 -12.29 5.42 5.52
CA GLU A 242 -13.19 5.96 6.51
C GLU A 242 -13.95 7.21 6.02
N PHE A 243 -13.28 8.14 5.31
CA PHE A 243 -13.93 9.29 4.69
C PHE A 243 -15.02 8.85 3.69
N GLU A 244 -14.69 7.91 2.82
CA GLU A 244 -15.61 7.39 1.82
C GLU A 244 -16.82 6.71 2.47
N HIS A 245 -16.59 5.87 3.46
CA HIS A 245 -17.65 5.18 4.19
C HIS A 245 -18.60 6.16 4.87
N ARG A 246 -18.06 7.11 5.65
CA ARG A 246 -18.87 8.13 6.33
C ARG A 246 -19.64 9.04 5.37
N ALA A 247 -19.07 9.34 4.20
CA ALA A 247 -19.78 10.11 3.18
C ALA A 247 -20.98 9.33 2.61
N HIS A 248 -20.85 8.01 2.40
CA HIS A 248 -21.96 7.16 1.98
C HIS A 248 -23.03 7.05 3.08
N GLU A 249 -22.64 6.87 4.35
CA GLU A 249 -23.58 6.84 5.48
C GLU A 249 -24.40 8.13 5.57
N LEU A 250 -23.76 9.30 5.56
CA LEU A 250 -24.43 10.60 5.57
C LEU A 250 -25.43 10.72 4.43
N SER A 251 -25.08 10.26 3.24
CA SER A 251 -25.97 10.30 2.07
C SER A 251 -27.15 9.34 2.22
N ALA A 252 -26.93 8.13 2.74
CA ALA A 252 -27.99 7.14 3.01
C ALA A 252 -28.98 7.64 4.08
N GLU A 253 -28.51 8.37 5.08
CA GLU A 253 -29.33 9.06 6.10
C GLU A 253 -30.11 10.26 5.55
N GLY A 254 -29.86 10.64 4.29
CA GLY A 254 -30.52 11.78 3.63
C GLY A 254 -29.83 13.13 3.88
N GLU A 255 -28.67 13.15 4.51
CA GLU A 255 -27.86 14.35 4.72
C GLU A 255 -27.26 14.86 3.39
N PRO A 256 -27.28 16.18 3.14
CA PRO A 256 -26.74 16.71 1.91
C PRO A 256 -25.22 16.74 1.93
N LEU A 257 -24.55 16.03 1.03
CA LEU A 257 -23.11 16.11 0.82
C LEU A 257 -22.75 17.44 0.11
N THR A 258 -22.72 18.52 0.87
CA THR A 258 -22.25 19.84 0.42
C THR A 258 -20.72 19.92 0.51
N GLY A 259 -20.12 20.90 -0.19
CA GLY A 259 -18.67 21.14 -0.05
C GLY A 259 -18.26 21.41 1.40
N ASP A 260 -19.05 22.18 2.16
CA ASP A 260 -18.78 22.45 3.58
C ASP A 260 -18.80 21.16 4.41
N ARG A 261 -19.83 20.32 4.22
CA ARG A 261 -19.94 19.04 4.95
C ARG A 261 -18.79 18.08 4.66
N LEU A 262 -18.36 18.01 3.39
CA LEU A 262 -17.22 17.16 3.00
C LEU A 262 -15.89 17.72 3.52
N ASP A 263 -15.70 19.05 3.50
CA ASP A 263 -14.52 19.68 4.08
C ASP A 263 -14.45 19.43 5.60
N ASP A 264 -15.57 19.62 6.32
CA ASP A 264 -15.65 19.40 7.77
C ASP A 264 -15.34 17.93 8.13
N LEU A 265 -15.92 16.98 7.39
CA LEU A 265 -15.65 15.54 7.58
C LEU A 265 -14.17 15.23 7.34
N TYR A 266 -13.61 15.69 6.22
CA TYR A 266 -12.22 15.42 5.88
C TYR A 266 -11.24 16.11 6.85
N HIS A 267 -11.55 17.33 7.29
CA HIS A 267 -10.77 18.05 8.30
C HIS A 267 -10.74 17.29 9.63
N GLY A 268 -11.89 16.81 10.10
CA GLY A 268 -11.97 16.04 11.33
C GLY A 268 -11.09 14.77 11.26
N LEU A 269 -11.22 13.98 10.19
CA LEU A 269 -10.40 12.78 9.99
C LEU A 269 -8.89 13.09 9.90
N LYS A 270 -8.53 14.16 9.17
CA LYS A 270 -7.13 14.59 9.11
C LYS A 270 -6.59 15.00 10.47
N SER A 271 -7.37 15.69 11.28
CA SER A 271 -6.99 16.10 12.62
C SER A 271 -6.79 14.89 13.54
N ASP A 272 -7.69 13.91 13.49
CA ASP A 272 -7.60 12.69 14.28
C ASP A 272 -6.35 11.87 13.92
N TYR A 273 -6.14 11.62 12.61
CA TYR A 273 -5.07 10.74 12.14
C TYR A 273 -3.67 11.36 12.28
N TYR A 274 -3.55 12.67 12.10
CA TYR A 274 -2.23 13.31 12.00
C TYR A 274 -1.91 14.28 13.16
N GLU A 275 -2.51 14.07 14.33
CA GLU A 275 -2.04 14.77 15.53
C GLU A 275 -0.54 14.52 15.74
N PRO A 276 0.33 15.50 16.06
CA PRO A 276 0.03 16.89 16.37
C PRO A 276 0.09 17.88 15.18
N ALA A 277 -0.01 17.42 13.94
CA ALA A 277 0.09 18.29 12.78
C ALA A 277 -1.13 19.24 12.67
N ALA A 278 -0.86 20.51 12.41
CA ALA A 278 -1.91 21.51 12.21
C ALA A 278 -2.60 21.30 10.84
N VAL A 279 -3.90 21.09 10.88
CA VAL A 279 -4.76 20.95 9.70
C VAL A 279 -5.45 22.29 9.43
N ASP A 280 -5.22 22.87 8.26
CA ASP A 280 -5.85 24.13 7.85
C ASP A 280 -6.95 23.91 6.80
N ASP A 281 -7.72 24.98 6.51
CA ASP A 281 -8.81 24.95 5.53
C ASP A 281 -8.40 24.53 4.12
N ARG A 282 -7.11 24.60 3.76
CA ARG A 282 -6.61 24.16 2.45
C ARG A 282 -6.52 22.65 2.41
N ILE A 283 -6.05 22.06 3.51
CA ILE A 283 -5.94 20.61 3.68
C ILE A 283 -7.31 19.97 3.81
N ALA A 284 -8.28 20.62 4.44
CA ALA A 284 -9.67 20.18 4.50
C ALA A 284 -10.27 19.86 3.11
N ARG A 285 -9.73 20.46 2.05
CA ARG A 285 -10.16 20.29 0.66
C ARG A 285 -9.34 19.24 -0.13
N GLU A 286 -8.42 18.54 0.51
CA GLU A 286 -7.58 17.54 -0.18
C GLU A 286 -8.41 16.44 -0.85
N TRP A 287 -9.57 16.08 -0.29
CA TRP A 287 -10.47 15.08 -0.86
C TRP A 287 -10.85 15.36 -2.32
N MET A 288 -10.89 16.63 -2.72
CA MET A 288 -11.27 17.02 -4.09
C MET A 288 -10.30 16.56 -5.17
N ARG A 289 -9.05 16.30 -4.82
CA ARG A 289 -8.01 15.87 -5.76
C ARG A 289 -7.79 14.35 -5.80
N ILE A 290 -8.56 13.58 -5.03
CA ILE A 290 -8.40 12.13 -4.91
C ILE A 290 -9.34 11.42 -5.89
N PRO A 291 -8.85 10.95 -7.05
CA PRO A 291 -9.70 10.34 -8.07
C PRO A 291 -10.25 8.99 -7.63
N HIS A 292 -9.60 8.33 -6.66
CA HIS A 292 -10.02 7.03 -6.13
C HIS A 292 -11.41 7.05 -5.51
N PHE A 293 -11.87 8.18 -4.96
CA PHE A 293 -13.23 8.31 -4.41
C PHE A 293 -14.36 8.14 -5.44
N TYR A 294 -14.03 8.12 -6.74
CA TYR A 294 -14.96 7.76 -7.81
C TYR A 294 -14.92 6.27 -8.20
N ARG A 295 -14.11 5.48 -7.47
CA ARG A 295 -14.07 4.01 -7.51
C ARG A 295 -14.42 3.50 -6.12
N SER A 296 -15.72 3.51 -5.82
CA SER A 296 -16.24 3.35 -4.46
C SER A 296 -15.74 2.09 -3.77
N PHE A 297 -15.29 2.26 -2.53
CA PHE A 297 -14.74 1.22 -1.66
C PHE A 297 -13.56 0.47 -2.26
N TYR A 298 -12.67 1.21 -2.93
CA TYR A 298 -11.47 0.66 -3.54
C TYR A 298 -10.23 0.77 -2.65
N VAL A 299 -10.05 1.93 -1.97
CA VAL A 299 -8.77 2.30 -1.35
C VAL A 299 -8.38 1.47 -0.12
N PHE A 300 -9.32 0.85 0.57
CA PHE A 300 -9.04 -0.02 1.72
C PHE A 300 -8.14 -1.20 1.33
N GLN A 301 -8.17 -1.64 0.07
CA GLN A 301 -7.38 -2.74 -0.45
C GLN A 301 -5.86 -2.48 -0.40
N TYR A 302 -5.44 -1.24 -0.42
CA TYR A 302 -4.03 -0.90 -0.20
C TYR A 302 -3.60 -1.19 1.25
N ALA A 303 -4.44 -0.83 2.22
CA ALA A 303 -4.15 -1.03 3.63
C ALA A 303 -4.23 -2.52 4.03
N THR A 304 -5.23 -3.26 3.54
CA THR A 304 -5.30 -4.71 3.73
C THR A 304 -4.14 -5.42 3.04
N GLY A 305 -3.73 -4.94 1.86
CA GLY A 305 -2.61 -5.50 1.09
C GLY A 305 -1.28 -5.41 1.83
N ILE A 306 -0.92 -4.23 2.38
CA ILE A 306 0.31 -4.09 3.16
C ILE A 306 0.24 -4.91 4.46
N SER A 307 -0.93 -4.96 5.12
CA SER A 307 -1.11 -5.74 6.34
C SER A 307 -0.92 -7.24 6.09
N ALA A 308 -1.53 -7.77 5.04
CA ALA A 308 -1.38 -9.16 4.64
C ALA A 308 0.07 -9.49 4.23
N ALA A 309 0.73 -8.60 3.49
CA ALA A 309 2.11 -8.79 3.04
C ALA A 309 3.09 -8.87 4.23
N VAL A 310 2.96 -7.97 5.21
CA VAL A 310 3.78 -8.01 6.42
C VAL A 310 3.53 -9.30 7.20
N ALA A 311 2.27 -9.69 7.41
CA ALA A 311 1.93 -10.92 8.11
C ALA A 311 2.51 -12.17 7.40
N LEU A 312 2.45 -12.21 6.06
CA LEU A 312 3.06 -13.29 5.27
C LEU A 312 4.58 -13.35 5.46
N VAL A 313 5.25 -12.19 5.46
CA VAL A 313 6.72 -12.15 5.67
C VAL A 313 7.08 -12.59 7.08
N GLU A 314 6.35 -12.15 8.12
CA GLU A 314 6.60 -12.62 9.49
C GLU A 314 6.37 -14.13 9.61
N ASN A 315 5.31 -14.68 9.00
CA ASN A 315 5.12 -16.14 8.95
C ASN A 315 6.30 -16.86 8.25
N ILE A 316 6.83 -16.29 7.14
CA ILE A 316 7.98 -16.87 6.43
C ILE A 316 9.25 -16.83 7.30
N ARG A 317 9.45 -15.75 8.05
CA ARG A 317 10.61 -15.62 8.95
C ARG A 317 10.52 -16.59 10.14
N ASP A 318 9.34 -16.81 10.67
CA ASP A 318 9.12 -17.68 11.84
C ASP A 318 9.10 -19.16 11.48
N GLU A 319 8.42 -19.56 10.39
CA GLU A 319 8.19 -20.94 10.02
C GLU A 319 9.16 -21.45 8.92
N GLY A 320 9.80 -20.54 8.16
CA GLY A 320 10.71 -20.87 7.07
C GLY A 320 10.02 -21.47 5.83
N GLU A 321 10.64 -22.51 5.25
CA GLU A 321 10.22 -23.11 3.98
C GLU A 321 8.73 -23.51 3.92
N PRO A 322 8.08 -24.04 4.97
CA PRO A 322 6.64 -24.33 4.90
C PRO A 322 5.76 -23.10 4.60
N ALA A 323 6.05 -21.94 5.20
CA ALA A 323 5.32 -20.71 4.93
C ALA A 323 5.70 -20.13 3.56
N ALA A 324 6.98 -20.19 3.17
CA ALA A 324 7.43 -19.79 1.85
C ALA A 324 6.74 -20.61 0.74
N GLN A 325 6.54 -21.92 0.95
CA GLN A 325 5.81 -22.76 0.00
C GLN A 325 4.34 -22.34 -0.11
N ARG A 326 3.65 -22.10 1.02
CA ARG A 326 2.25 -21.61 0.99
C ARG A 326 2.13 -20.28 0.24
N TYR A 327 3.12 -19.40 0.42
CA TYR A 327 3.15 -18.13 -0.30
C TYR A 327 3.36 -18.32 -1.82
N ARG A 328 4.26 -19.20 -2.26
CA ARG A 328 4.44 -19.52 -3.69
C ARG A 328 3.18 -20.16 -4.28
N ASP A 329 2.51 -21.05 -3.53
CA ASP A 329 1.23 -21.63 -3.94
C ASP A 329 0.13 -20.56 -4.10
N PHE A 330 0.13 -19.54 -3.22
CA PHE A 330 -0.73 -18.37 -3.33
C PHE A 330 -0.45 -17.62 -4.64
N LEU A 331 0.80 -17.27 -4.93
CA LEU A 331 1.18 -16.57 -6.16
C LEU A 331 0.81 -17.36 -7.43
N SER A 332 0.89 -18.68 -7.39
CA SER A 332 0.57 -19.56 -8.51
C SER A 332 -0.94 -19.78 -8.70
N SER A 333 -1.77 -19.25 -7.83
CA SER A 333 -3.20 -19.60 -7.79
C SER A 333 -4.07 -18.79 -8.75
N GLY A 334 -3.60 -17.63 -9.23
CA GLY A 334 -4.41 -16.75 -10.08
C GLY A 334 -5.77 -16.43 -9.47
N SER A 335 -6.83 -16.53 -10.25
CA SER A 335 -8.22 -16.28 -9.82
C SER A 335 -9.06 -17.55 -9.61
N ARG A 336 -8.44 -18.68 -9.30
CA ARG A 336 -9.18 -19.95 -9.07
C ARG A 336 -10.05 -19.96 -7.82
N GLN A 337 -9.76 -19.08 -6.88
CA GLN A 337 -10.50 -18.89 -5.63
C GLN A 337 -10.71 -17.39 -5.37
N TYR A 338 -11.57 -17.06 -4.43
CA TYR A 338 -11.73 -15.69 -3.97
C TYR A 338 -10.50 -15.21 -3.18
N PRO A 339 -10.23 -13.90 -3.15
CA PRO A 339 -9.01 -13.33 -2.54
C PRO A 339 -8.76 -13.75 -1.09
N LEU A 340 -9.80 -13.75 -0.26
CA LEU A 340 -9.66 -14.12 1.16
C LEU A 340 -9.34 -15.61 1.34
N GLU A 341 -9.96 -16.49 0.54
CA GLU A 341 -9.68 -17.92 0.55
C GLU A 341 -8.22 -18.22 0.15
N LEU A 342 -7.69 -17.44 -0.82
CA LEU A 342 -6.28 -17.54 -1.22
C LEU A 342 -5.35 -17.13 -0.07
N LEU A 343 -5.66 -16.03 0.63
CA LEU A 343 -4.87 -15.57 1.77
C LEU A 343 -4.94 -16.52 2.96
N GLU A 344 -6.11 -17.07 3.25
CA GLU A 344 -6.28 -18.08 4.30
C GLU A 344 -5.41 -19.32 4.01
N THR A 345 -5.36 -19.76 2.74
CA THR A 345 -4.48 -20.84 2.31
C THR A 345 -2.99 -20.51 2.50
N ALA A 346 -2.62 -19.24 2.33
CA ALA A 346 -1.27 -18.73 2.60
C ALA A 346 -0.97 -18.54 4.10
N GLY A 347 -1.98 -18.68 4.97
CA GLY A 347 -1.84 -18.57 6.43
C GLY A 347 -2.18 -17.20 6.98
N VAL A 348 -2.95 -16.38 6.25
CA VAL A 348 -3.38 -15.03 6.69
C VAL A 348 -4.89 -14.92 6.57
N ASP A 349 -5.56 -14.71 7.70
CA ASP A 349 -7.00 -14.46 7.80
C ASP A 349 -7.27 -12.96 7.96
N MET A 350 -7.73 -12.30 6.90
CA MET A 350 -8.04 -10.87 6.91
C MET A 350 -9.41 -10.53 7.54
N THR A 351 -10.16 -11.51 7.99
CA THR A 351 -11.37 -11.27 8.80
C THR A 351 -11.02 -11.00 10.27
N ASP A 352 -9.80 -11.38 10.70
CA ASP A 352 -9.25 -11.11 12.02
C ASP A 352 -8.40 -9.83 12.03
N SER A 353 -8.25 -9.18 13.19
CA SER A 353 -7.37 -8.02 13.36
C SER A 353 -5.88 -8.36 13.37
N ALA A 354 -5.53 -9.63 13.63
CA ALA A 354 -4.14 -10.06 13.84
C ALA A 354 -3.17 -9.67 12.71
N PRO A 355 -3.49 -9.79 11.40
CA PRO A 355 -2.59 -9.34 10.34
C PRO A 355 -2.34 -7.83 10.35
N ILE A 356 -3.36 -7.04 10.70
CA ILE A 356 -3.28 -5.58 10.78
C ILE A 356 -2.43 -5.19 12.01
N GLU A 357 -2.67 -5.84 13.16
CA GLU A 357 -1.90 -5.63 14.40
C GLU A 357 -0.43 -6.00 14.20
N ALA A 358 -0.12 -7.09 13.49
CA ALA A 358 1.25 -7.50 13.15
C ALA A 358 1.94 -6.40 12.33
N ALA A 359 1.29 -5.89 11.28
CA ALA A 359 1.82 -4.80 10.47
C ALA A 359 2.06 -3.52 11.30
N LEU A 360 1.12 -3.16 12.16
CA LEU A 360 1.25 -2.02 13.06
C LEU A 360 2.35 -2.22 14.11
N SER A 361 2.58 -3.45 14.57
CA SER A 361 3.70 -3.78 15.48
C SER A 361 5.05 -3.56 14.80
N VAL A 362 5.23 -4.10 13.60
CA VAL A 362 6.46 -3.89 12.79
C VAL A 362 6.71 -2.40 12.56
N TYR A 363 5.68 -1.63 12.22
CA TYR A 363 5.80 -0.17 12.11
C TYR A 363 6.27 0.49 13.41
N GLY A 364 5.72 0.10 14.55
CA GLY A 364 6.09 0.61 15.88
C GLY A 364 7.54 0.29 16.23
N ASP A 365 8.00 -0.93 15.95
CA ASP A 365 9.36 -1.38 16.20
C ASP A 365 10.38 -0.60 15.36
N TYR A 366 10.12 -0.42 14.07
CA TYR A 366 10.98 0.37 13.19
C TYR A 366 10.99 1.87 13.52
N LEU A 367 9.85 2.40 13.99
CA LEU A 367 9.80 3.76 14.50
C LEU A 367 10.66 3.93 15.75
N GLY A 368 10.67 2.94 16.65
CA GLY A 368 11.54 2.86 17.81
C GLY A 368 13.02 2.76 17.44
N GLU A 369 13.35 1.91 16.47
CA GLU A 369 14.72 1.79 15.95
C GLU A 369 15.19 3.11 15.33
N PHE A 370 14.38 3.71 14.45
CA PHE A 370 14.70 5.01 13.84
C PHE A 370 14.99 6.09 14.90
N ALA A 371 14.13 6.19 15.93
CA ALA A 371 14.30 7.14 17.00
C ALA A 371 15.59 6.90 17.83
N SER A 372 16.09 5.66 17.88
CA SER A 372 17.33 5.34 18.59
C SER A 372 18.60 5.72 17.81
N LEU A 373 18.49 5.89 16.49
CA LEU A 373 19.57 6.30 15.60
C LEU A 373 19.66 7.84 15.42
N THR A 374 18.70 8.59 15.98
CA THR A 374 18.67 10.07 15.95
C THR A 374 19.21 10.65 17.22
#